data_69d053f3858e537dcd2963ed224f3f6f
#
_entry.id   69d053f3858e537dcd2963ed224f3f6f
#
_cell.length_a   1.000
_cell.length_b   1.000
_cell.length_c   1.000
_cell.angle_alpha   90.00
_cell.angle_beta   90.00
_cell.angle_gamma   90.00
#
_symmetry.space_group_name_H-M   'P 1'
#
loop_
_entity.id
_entity.type
_entity.pdbx_description
1 polymer ?
#
loop_
_entity_poly.entity_id
_entity_poly.type
_entity_poly.pdbx_seq_one_letter_code
_entity_poly.pdbx_strand_id
1 'polypeptide(L)'
;MALALARKYRPRTFGDLLVQDHVAQVLRGAVTSGRVGHGYLLTGPRGVGKTTAARILAMALNCERKQDAVAPGEPCGKCPTCERIWTGSTNLDVVEIDAASNRGVDDARDLRERAMYAASGDGHYKVYIVDEAHMLTREAWNALLKILEEPPPRVVFVFATTEVQKIANTAAPVLSRLQRFDFRRIGPAAIHDRLRHVVEAEGLKVDDDALTLIARFADGGMRDALSVLDQCISFGDGAVTAAQVRETLGLVADELYGQVLATVAERDPARVFAIVDQVSGAGADLGEFLSGCEEALRALLMVQLGARPEGLTDGFRQMLEHFKDRLQPGDLLRMLKLAGEAEGAVRRSGNQRLVVETLLLRWAMMDRVVDLEKALAGGGGTAGPGPGGRAQGQGPGEPGAQGAGNWRTLVPKPDDPAPKPAAPPASGPAAPGVQPSAAGTPATAAVEFSGPALKAIWPSIVEAVKGEKRMIGTALGDTLLVEVAPPVVVVALKEANQMTAEALERGRDVIERVLGARVGAAVRLEVRPPAAGTAGETPRPRRRTDASDRAERMQDLRAKDPALDAVAEALDLELTD
;
A
#
# COMPACT_ATOMS: atom_id res chain seq x y z
N MET A 1 -11.47 26.18 -22.09
CA MET A 1 -11.32 25.36 -20.86
C MET A 1 -10.15 25.89 -20.06
N ALA A 2 -10.34 26.18 -18.78
CA ALA A 2 -9.24 26.54 -17.90
C ALA A 2 -8.28 25.36 -17.77
N LEU A 3 -6.97 25.64 -17.78
CA LEU A 3 -5.95 24.60 -17.61
C LEU A 3 -5.86 24.25 -16.13
N ALA A 4 -5.93 22.95 -15.78
CA ALA A 4 -5.79 22.51 -14.39
C ALA A 4 -4.53 23.10 -13.71
N LEU A 5 -4.64 23.55 -12.47
CA LEU A 5 -3.57 24.22 -11.73
C LEU A 5 -2.28 23.39 -11.69
N ALA A 6 -2.38 22.09 -11.47
CA ALA A 6 -1.23 21.18 -11.49
C ALA A 6 -0.47 21.16 -12.84
N ARG A 7 -1.13 21.50 -13.95
CA ARG A 7 -0.51 21.62 -15.26
C ARG A 7 -0.03 23.05 -15.52
N LYS A 8 -0.78 24.08 -15.12
CA LYS A 8 -0.45 25.49 -15.31
C LYS A 8 0.81 25.89 -14.52
N TYR A 9 0.93 25.42 -13.29
CA TYR A 9 2.04 25.74 -12.37
C TYR A 9 3.15 24.69 -12.34
N ARG A 10 3.18 23.78 -13.34
CA ARG A 10 4.29 22.81 -13.48
C ARG A 10 5.60 23.57 -13.72
N PRO A 11 6.69 23.26 -12.98
CA PRO A 11 8.00 23.86 -13.16
C PRO A 11 8.50 23.80 -14.60
N ARG A 12 9.12 24.88 -15.07
CA ARG A 12 9.70 24.99 -16.43
C ARG A 12 11.22 25.04 -16.42
N THR A 13 11.82 25.30 -15.26
CA THR A 13 13.27 25.38 -15.06
C THR A 13 13.67 24.47 -13.89
N PHE A 14 14.95 24.11 -13.80
CA PHE A 14 15.46 23.37 -12.64
C PHE A 14 15.34 24.19 -11.34
N GLY A 15 15.49 25.53 -11.44
CA GLY A 15 15.34 26.43 -10.30
C GLY A 15 13.92 26.48 -9.72
N ASP A 16 12.90 26.09 -10.49
CA ASP A 16 11.50 26.06 -10.02
C ASP A 16 11.15 24.76 -9.26
N LEU A 17 12.05 23.75 -9.23
CA LEU A 17 11.83 22.49 -8.55
C LEU A 17 11.92 22.68 -7.03
N LEU A 18 10.81 22.56 -6.33
CA LEU A 18 10.75 22.73 -4.89
C LEU A 18 11.54 21.65 -4.14
N VAL A 19 12.41 22.05 -3.21
CA VAL A 19 13.15 21.17 -2.29
C VAL A 19 14.11 20.18 -3.00
N GLN A 20 14.26 20.28 -4.32
CA GLN A 20 15.07 19.33 -5.12
C GLN A 20 16.40 19.98 -5.60
N ASP A 21 16.93 20.95 -4.87
CA ASP A 21 18.15 21.69 -5.27
C ASP A 21 19.33 20.79 -5.58
N HIS A 22 19.51 19.71 -4.81
CA HIS A 22 20.58 18.73 -5.01
C HIS A 22 20.48 18.03 -6.38
N VAL A 23 19.27 17.70 -6.85
CA VAL A 23 19.04 17.12 -8.19
C VAL A 23 19.21 18.20 -9.25
N ALA A 24 18.57 19.36 -9.05
CA ALA A 24 18.60 20.50 -9.95
C ALA A 24 20.02 20.95 -10.27
N GLN A 25 20.88 21.10 -9.26
CA GLN A 25 22.28 21.51 -9.40
C GLN A 25 23.11 20.53 -10.23
N VAL A 26 22.97 19.22 -9.98
CA VAL A 26 23.73 18.21 -10.70
C VAL A 26 23.28 18.10 -12.15
N LEU A 27 21.97 18.08 -12.44
CA LEU A 27 21.46 18.02 -13.81
C LEU A 27 21.83 19.28 -14.61
N ARG A 28 21.68 20.45 -14.00
CA ARG A 28 22.10 21.73 -14.61
C ARG A 28 23.61 21.76 -14.89
N GLY A 29 24.42 21.30 -13.93
CA GLY A 29 25.86 21.17 -14.08
C GLY A 29 26.27 20.23 -15.23
N ALA A 30 25.60 19.08 -15.38
CA ALA A 30 25.81 18.15 -16.47
C ALA A 30 25.53 18.78 -17.84
N VAL A 31 24.43 19.53 -17.96
CA VAL A 31 24.08 20.26 -19.19
C VAL A 31 25.10 21.36 -19.50
N THR A 32 25.49 22.16 -18.49
CA THR A 32 26.44 23.28 -18.63
C THR A 32 27.83 22.79 -19.07
N SER A 33 28.30 21.68 -18.48
CA SER A 33 29.62 21.11 -18.78
C SER A 33 29.64 20.23 -20.04
N GLY A 34 28.49 19.97 -20.66
CA GLY A 34 28.36 19.04 -21.78
C GLY A 34 28.62 17.57 -21.42
N ARG A 35 28.66 17.24 -20.10
CA ARG A 35 28.90 15.89 -19.59
C ARG A 35 27.58 15.20 -19.22
N VAL A 36 26.73 15.04 -20.21
CA VAL A 36 25.40 14.42 -20.04
C VAL A 36 25.53 12.90 -20.01
N GLY A 37 25.01 12.28 -18.98
CA GLY A 37 24.95 10.82 -18.88
C GLY A 37 23.96 10.23 -19.90
N HIS A 38 24.16 8.98 -20.27
CA HIS A 38 23.26 8.27 -21.19
C HIS A 38 22.00 7.74 -20.49
N GLY A 39 22.02 7.56 -19.16
CA GLY A 39 20.90 7.01 -18.41
C GLY A 39 20.75 7.60 -17.02
N TYR A 40 19.55 8.05 -16.72
CA TYR A 40 19.16 8.63 -15.44
C TYR A 40 18.01 7.82 -14.83
N LEU A 41 18.05 7.62 -13.51
CA LEU A 41 16.97 7.03 -12.74
C LEU A 41 16.50 8.02 -11.69
N LEU A 42 15.32 8.57 -11.87
CA LEU A 42 14.68 9.51 -10.95
C LEU A 42 13.75 8.73 -10.02
N THR A 43 14.08 8.65 -8.73
CA THR A 43 13.33 7.88 -7.74
C THR A 43 12.69 8.80 -6.70
N GLY A 44 11.60 8.37 -6.07
CA GLY A 44 10.95 9.12 -4.99
C GLY A 44 9.43 9.08 -5.04
N PRO A 45 8.75 9.67 -4.06
CA PRO A 45 7.30 9.66 -3.95
C PRO A 45 6.58 10.22 -5.19
N ARG A 46 5.27 9.96 -5.29
CA ARG A 46 4.44 10.55 -6.32
C ARG A 46 4.33 12.07 -6.14
N GLY A 47 4.14 12.82 -7.23
CA GLY A 47 3.85 14.25 -7.17
C GLY A 47 5.02 15.19 -6.87
N VAL A 48 6.24 14.68 -6.60
CA VAL A 48 7.43 15.49 -6.22
C VAL A 48 8.20 16.11 -7.40
N GLY A 49 7.80 15.83 -8.66
CA GLY A 49 8.39 16.45 -9.84
C GLY A 49 9.37 15.61 -10.66
N LYS A 50 9.44 14.28 -10.50
CA LYS A 50 10.33 13.39 -11.28
C LYS A 50 10.17 13.54 -12.79
N THR A 51 8.97 13.32 -13.32
CA THR A 51 8.67 13.46 -14.76
C THR A 51 8.84 14.89 -15.24
N THR A 52 8.58 15.87 -14.35
CA THR A 52 8.83 17.30 -14.63
C THR A 52 10.32 17.56 -14.82
N ALA A 53 11.18 17.05 -13.93
CA ALA A 53 12.64 17.20 -14.05
C ALA A 53 13.17 16.50 -15.31
N ALA A 54 12.62 15.35 -15.69
CA ALA A 54 12.93 14.67 -16.95
C ALA A 54 12.62 15.56 -18.17
N ARG A 55 11.45 16.20 -18.18
CA ARG A 55 11.09 17.15 -19.26
C ARG A 55 11.96 18.40 -19.26
N ILE A 56 12.30 18.94 -18.09
CA ILE A 56 13.21 20.10 -17.99
C ILE A 56 14.59 19.72 -18.56
N LEU A 57 15.12 18.53 -18.24
CA LEU A 57 16.37 18.03 -18.80
C LEU A 57 16.28 17.93 -20.32
N ALA A 58 15.20 17.34 -20.85
CA ALA A 58 14.97 17.22 -22.30
C ALA A 58 14.88 18.60 -22.96
N MET A 59 14.21 19.58 -22.31
CA MET A 59 14.17 20.96 -22.78
C MET A 59 15.56 21.60 -22.77
N ALA A 60 16.34 21.45 -21.70
CA ALA A 60 17.67 22.05 -21.58
C ALA A 60 18.66 21.52 -22.62
N LEU A 61 18.57 20.22 -22.93
CA LEU A 61 19.39 19.57 -23.96
C LEU A 61 19.05 20.07 -25.37
N ASN A 62 17.76 20.27 -25.67
CA ASN A 62 17.22 20.58 -27.00
C ASN A 62 16.76 22.04 -27.18
N CYS A 63 17.11 22.93 -26.23
CA CYS A 63 16.71 24.33 -26.30
C CYS A 63 17.38 25.05 -27.45
N GLU A 64 16.58 25.65 -28.36
CA GLU A 64 17.08 26.44 -29.50
C GLU A 64 17.64 27.80 -29.08
N ARG A 65 17.19 28.34 -27.93
CA ARG A 65 17.55 29.67 -27.42
C ARG A 65 18.20 29.54 -26.06
N LYS A 66 19.33 28.82 -25.97
CA LYS A 66 20.07 28.66 -24.70
C LYS A 66 20.57 29.96 -24.10
N GLN A 67 20.84 30.97 -24.95
CA GLN A 67 21.23 32.31 -24.54
C GLN A 67 20.14 33.10 -23.80
N ASP A 68 18.85 32.74 -24.01
CA ASP A 68 17.70 33.38 -23.36
C ASP A 68 17.34 32.70 -22.03
N ALA A 69 18.12 31.68 -21.61
CA ALA A 69 17.92 30.98 -20.36
C ALA A 69 18.29 31.86 -19.16
N VAL A 70 17.58 31.68 -18.05
CA VAL A 70 17.81 32.45 -16.80
C VAL A 70 19.22 32.21 -16.23
N ALA A 71 19.78 31.03 -16.44
CA ALA A 71 21.11 30.64 -16.00
C ALA A 71 21.71 29.59 -16.95
N PRO A 72 23.06 29.39 -16.97
CA PRO A 72 23.70 28.34 -17.72
C PRO A 72 23.15 26.95 -17.36
N GLY A 73 22.83 26.16 -18.39
CA GLY A 73 22.26 24.81 -18.23
C GLY A 73 20.74 24.76 -17.98
N GLU A 74 20.08 25.92 -17.85
CA GLU A 74 18.62 25.99 -17.84
C GLU A 74 18.02 26.04 -19.25
N PRO A 75 16.80 25.55 -19.49
CA PRO A 75 16.08 25.82 -20.73
C PRO A 75 15.52 27.25 -20.75
N CYS A 76 15.32 27.84 -21.93
CA CYS A 76 14.66 29.16 -22.02
C CYS A 76 13.16 29.10 -21.67
N GLY A 77 12.54 27.91 -21.74
CA GLY A 77 11.13 27.66 -21.41
C GLY A 77 10.09 28.25 -22.37
N LYS A 78 10.53 29.00 -23.42
CA LYS A 78 9.65 29.81 -24.29
C LYS A 78 9.82 29.54 -25.78
N CYS A 79 10.90 28.86 -26.23
CA CYS A 79 11.07 28.53 -27.63
C CYS A 79 10.10 27.41 -28.06
N PRO A 80 9.81 27.25 -29.35
CA PRO A 80 8.86 26.23 -29.84
C PRO A 80 9.19 24.80 -29.38
N THR A 81 10.47 24.46 -29.31
CA THR A 81 10.93 23.14 -28.83
C THR A 81 10.69 22.97 -27.33
N CYS A 82 11.01 23.98 -26.51
CA CYS A 82 10.69 23.93 -25.07
C CYS A 82 9.18 23.82 -24.81
N GLU A 83 8.34 24.57 -25.52
CA GLU A 83 6.91 24.51 -25.35
C GLU A 83 6.32 23.15 -25.75
N ARG A 84 6.76 22.57 -26.88
CA ARG A 84 6.33 21.24 -27.32
C ARG A 84 6.68 20.16 -26.28
N ILE A 85 7.91 20.18 -25.78
CA ILE A 85 8.36 19.20 -24.76
C ILE A 85 7.57 19.42 -23.45
N TRP A 86 7.41 20.67 -23.01
CA TRP A 86 6.71 20.98 -21.77
C TRP A 86 5.22 20.57 -21.81
N THR A 87 4.54 20.78 -22.94
CA THR A 87 3.13 20.40 -23.11
C THR A 87 2.94 18.90 -23.30
N GLY A 88 4.02 18.14 -23.59
CA GLY A 88 3.94 16.74 -23.96
C GLY A 88 3.40 16.49 -25.36
N SER A 89 3.50 17.51 -26.24
CA SER A 89 3.11 17.40 -27.64
C SER A 89 4.14 16.56 -28.40
N THR A 90 3.72 15.94 -29.50
CA THR A 90 4.57 15.09 -30.33
C THR A 90 5.87 15.78 -30.72
N ASN A 91 7.00 15.18 -30.35
CA ASN A 91 8.33 15.62 -30.68
C ASN A 91 9.12 14.40 -31.20
N LEU A 92 9.87 14.56 -32.28
CA LEU A 92 10.66 13.48 -32.87
C LEU A 92 11.87 13.10 -31.99
N ASP A 93 12.39 14.05 -31.23
CA ASP A 93 13.61 13.89 -30.42
C ASP A 93 13.31 13.61 -28.95
N VAL A 94 12.09 13.87 -28.47
CA VAL A 94 11.69 13.59 -27.08
C VAL A 94 10.45 12.71 -27.07
N VAL A 95 10.62 11.48 -26.63
CA VAL A 95 9.57 10.47 -26.56
C VAL A 95 9.29 10.17 -25.09
N GLU A 96 8.07 10.43 -24.67
CA GLU A 96 7.59 10.11 -23.33
C GLU A 96 6.68 8.88 -23.37
N ILE A 97 6.98 7.89 -22.57
CA ILE A 97 6.31 6.59 -22.51
C ILE A 97 5.89 6.34 -21.06
N ASP A 98 4.62 6.06 -20.85
CA ASP A 98 4.11 5.54 -19.59
C ASP A 98 4.25 4.00 -19.58
N ALA A 99 5.11 3.49 -18.70
CA ALA A 99 5.36 2.06 -18.59
C ALA A 99 4.16 1.30 -17.99
N ALA A 100 3.18 1.98 -17.37
CA ALA A 100 1.96 1.32 -16.94
C ALA A 100 1.12 0.83 -18.14
N SER A 101 1.14 1.60 -19.24
CA SER A 101 0.45 1.29 -20.49
C SER A 101 1.32 0.51 -21.47
N ASN A 102 2.66 0.70 -21.44
CA ASN A 102 3.64 0.14 -22.40
C ASN A 102 4.71 -0.67 -21.64
N ARG A 103 4.32 -1.78 -21.03
CA ARG A 103 5.18 -2.60 -20.15
C ARG A 103 5.79 -3.83 -20.82
N GLY A 104 5.41 -4.10 -22.07
CA GLY A 104 5.76 -5.31 -22.78
C GLY A 104 7.18 -5.34 -23.33
N VAL A 105 7.64 -6.53 -23.69
CA VAL A 105 8.94 -6.73 -24.33
C VAL A 105 8.98 -6.14 -25.74
N ASP A 106 7.86 -6.13 -26.44
CA ASP A 106 7.78 -5.62 -27.81
C ASP A 106 7.84 -4.08 -27.79
N ASP A 107 7.16 -3.41 -26.83
CA ASP A 107 7.30 -1.98 -26.62
C ASP A 107 8.76 -1.57 -26.35
N ALA A 108 9.47 -2.36 -25.54
CA ALA A 108 10.87 -2.12 -25.23
C ALA A 108 11.80 -2.38 -26.43
N ARG A 109 11.49 -3.35 -27.29
CA ARG A 109 12.21 -3.60 -28.55
C ARG A 109 12.02 -2.46 -29.55
N ASP A 110 10.78 -2.00 -29.70
CA ASP A 110 10.46 -0.85 -30.55
C ASP A 110 11.20 0.41 -30.08
N LEU A 111 11.22 0.64 -28.76
CA LEU A 111 11.95 1.75 -28.17
C LEU A 111 13.44 1.64 -28.47
N ARG A 112 14.03 0.46 -28.30
CA ARG A 112 15.45 0.19 -28.62
C ARG A 112 15.76 0.45 -30.09
N GLU A 113 14.92 -0.03 -31.01
CA GLU A 113 15.10 0.17 -32.44
C GLU A 113 15.02 1.65 -32.80
N ARG A 114 14.04 2.36 -32.31
CA ARG A 114 13.89 3.82 -32.49
C ARG A 114 15.07 4.61 -31.94
N ALA A 115 15.68 4.14 -30.83
CA ALA A 115 16.83 4.79 -30.22
C ALA A 115 18.11 4.67 -31.04
N MET A 116 18.19 3.72 -31.98
CA MET A 116 19.33 3.58 -32.93
C MET A 116 19.35 4.68 -34.01
N TYR A 117 18.22 5.37 -34.25
CA TYR A 117 18.19 6.47 -35.21
C TYR A 117 18.68 7.76 -34.55
N ALA A 118 19.46 8.54 -35.28
CA ALA A 118 19.99 9.84 -34.85
C ALA A 118 18.86 10.84 -34.52
N ALA A 119 19.19 11.85 -33.73
CA ALA A 119 18.31 12.99 -33.49
C ALA A 119 18.07 13.79 -34.79
N SER A 120 16.94 14.52 -34.87
CA SER A 120 16.48 15.20 -36.09
C SER A 120 17.34 16.40 -36.49
N GLY A 121 18.24 16.89 -35.65
CA GLY A 121 19.08 18.05 -35.88
C GLY A 121 20.50 17.92 -35.31
N ASP A 122 21.44 18.62 -35.93
CA ASP A 122 22.81 18.72 -35.43
C ASP A 122 22.82 19.39 -34.05
N GLY A 123 23.42 18.73 -33.05
CA GLY A 123 23.50 19.22 -31.68
C GLY A 123 22.31 18.86 -30.79
N HIS A 124 21.26 18.26 -31.33
CA HIS A 124 20.12 17.78 -30.57
C HIS A 124 20.40 16.44 -29.90
N TYR A 125 19.69 16.18 -28.81
CA TYR A 125 19.69 14.90 -28.06
C TYR A 125 18.36 14.20 -28.25
N LYS A 126 18.40 12.90 -28.47
CA LYS A 126 17.22 12.06 -28.44
C LYS A 126 16.97 11.59 -27.01
N VAL A 127 15.87 12.00 -26.43
CA VAL A 127 15.55 11.76 -25.00
C VAL A 127 14.33 10.85 -24.89
N TYR A 128 14.50 9.73 -24.20
CA TYR A 128 13.43 8.81 -23.87
C TYR A 128 13.09 8.96 -22.38
N ILE A 129 11.88 9.41 -22.09
CA ILE A 129 11.34 9.53 -20.72
C ILE A 129 10.41 8.35 -20.51
N VAL A 130 10.77 7.45 -19.60
CA VAL A 130 9.95 6.28 -19.23
C VAL A 130 9.43 6.53 -17.83
N ASP A 131 8.15 6.89 -17.74
CA ASP A 131 7.48 7.12 -16.45
C ASP A 131 6.97 5.80 -15.89
N GLU A 132 6.85 5.72 -14.55
CA GLU A 132 6.51 4.52 -13.78
C GLU A 132 7.28 3.27 -14.21
N ALA A 133 8.59 3.44 -14.43
CA ALA A 133 9.48 2.41 -14.98
C ALA A 133 9.48 1.07 -14.23
N HIS A 134 9.08 1.06 -12.95
CA HIS A 134 8.92 -0.18 -12.17
C HIS A 134 7.80 -1.10 -12.70
N MET A 135 6.96 -0.62 -13.62
CA MET A 135 5.91 -1.40 -14.28
C MET A 135 6.43 -2.20 -15.48
N LEU A 136 7.65 -1.93 -15.97
CA LEU A 136 8.26 -2.71 -17.05
C LEU A 136 8.49 -4.16 -16.61
N THR A 137 8.20 -5.09 -17.52
CA THR A 137 8.47 -6.51 -17.27
C THR A 137 9.98 -6.79 -17.26
N ARG A 138 10.37 -7.93 -16.70
CA ARG A 138 11.77 -8.38 -16.68
C ARG A 138 12.34 -8.52 -18.10
N GLU A 139 11.53 -9.02 -19.02
CA GLU A 139 11.88 -9.20 -20.44
C GLU A 139 12.08 -7.85 -21.14
N ALA A 140 11.23 -6.84 -20.80
CA ALA A 140 11.38 -5.46 -21.29
C ALA A 140 12.70 -4.84 -20.81
N TRP A 141 13.03 -4.98 -19.52
CA TRP A 141 14.31 -4.53 -18.99
C TRP A 141 15.51 -5.22 -19.67
N ASN A 142 15.44 -6.54 -19.89
CA ASN A 142 16.48 -7.29 -20.59
C ASN A 142 16.67 -6.81 -22.03
N ALA A 143 15.59 -6.42 -22.72
CA ALA A 143 15.68 -5.86 -24.08
C ALA A 143 16.41 -4.51 -24.11
N LEU A 144 16.31 -3.72 -23.02
CA LEU A 144 16.97 -2.41 -22.89
C LEU A 144 18.42 -2.50 -22.40
N LEU A 145 18.85 -3.62 -21.77
CA LEU A 145 20.21 -3.75 -21.22
C LEU A 145 21.29 -3.43 -22.23
N LYS A 146 21.17 -3.98 -23.45
CA LYS A 146 22.19 -3.82 -24.50
C LYS A 146 22.39 -2.35 -24.89
N ILE A 147 21.31 -1.57 -25.03
CA ILE A 147 21.40 -0.15 -25.40
C ILE A 147 21.85 0.72 -24.24
N LEU A 148 21.64 0.28 -23.01
CA LEU A 148 22.15 0.96 -21.80
C LEU A 148 23.63 0.67 -21.55
N GLU A 149 24.16 -0.46 -22.08
CA GLU A 149 25.59 -0.79 -22.04
C GLU A 149 26.38 -0.04 -23.13
N GLU A 150 25.83 0.00 -24.34
CA GLU A 150 26.46 0.64 -25.51
C GLU A 150 25.48 1.68 -26.10
N PRO A 151 25.29 2.82 -25.43
CA PRO A 151 24.32 3.82 -25.84
C PRO A 151 24.80 4.53 -27.12
N PRO A 152 23.90 4.76 -28.09
CA PRO A 152 24.20 5.59 -29.24
C PRO A 152 24.57 7.02 -28.84
N PRO A 153 25.37 7.75 -29.59
CA PRO A 153 25.77 9.11 -29.27
C PRO A 153 24.54 10.03 -29.20
N ARG A 154 24.49 10.89 -28.17
CA ARG A 154 23.40 11.84 -27.92
C ARG A 154 22.02 11.21 -27.69
N VAL A 155 21.96 9.95 -27.27
CA VAL A 155 20.74 9.31 -26.78
C VAL A 155 20.77 9.30 -25.27
N VAL A 156 19.67 9.74 -24.63
CA VAL A 156 19.53 9.84 -23.18
C VAL A 156 18.25 9.12 -22.75
N PHE A 157 18.36 8.20 -21.81
CA PHE A 157 17.23 7.54 -21.17
C PHE A 157 16.99 8.14 -19.79
N VAL A 158 15.76 8.51 -19.49
CA VAL A 158 15.36 9.01 -18.18
C VAL A 158 14.22 8.14 -17.66
N PHE A 159 14.50 7.30 -16.70
CA PHE A 159 13.52 6.46 -16.04
C PHE A 159 13.03 7.16 -14.78
N ALA A 160 11.71 7.29 -14.61
CA ALA A 160 11.09 7.79 -13.38
C ALA A 160 10.33 6.66 -12.69
N THR A 161 10.47 6.55 -11.36
CA THR A 161 9.81 5.50 -10.58
C THR A 161 9.46 5.95 -9.18
N THR A 162 8.37 5.40 -8.65
CA THR A 162 8.01 5.50 -7.23
C THR A 162 8.59 4.32 -6.41
N GLU A 163 8.92 3.20 -7.06
CA GLU A 163 9.28 1.95 -6.41
C GLU A 163 10.60 1.36 -6.96
N VAL A 164 11.72 1.95 -6.53
CA VAL A 164 13.06 1.48 -6.97
C VAL A 164 13.34 0.03 -6.56
N GLN A 165 12.78 -0.44 -5.45
CA GLN A 165 12.97 -1.82 -4.99
C GLN A 165 12.38 -2.86 -5.96
N LYS A 166 11.27 -2.55 -6.63
CA LYS A 166 10.74 -3.42 -7.68
C LYS A 166 11.72 -3.57 -8.83
N ILE A 167 12.38 -2.48 -9.25
CA ILE A 167 13.41 -2.53 -10.29
C ILE A 167 14.62 -3.33 -9.80
N ALA A 168 15.06 -3.13 -8.56
CA ALA A 168 16.18 -3.88 -7.96
C ALA A 168 15.91 -5.38 -7.94
N ASN A 169 14.69 -5.79 -7.64
CA ASN A 169 14.29 -7.20 -7.61
C ASN A 169 14.12 -7.81 -9.02
N THR A 170 13.74 -6.99 -10.01
CA THR A 170 13.41 -7.45 -11.36
C THR A 170 14.60 -7.36 -12.32
N ALA A 171 15.39 -6.29 -12.21
CA ALA A 171 16.41 -5.91 -13.18
C ALA A 171 17.63 -5.23 -12.51
N ALA A 172 18.20 -5.81 -11.45
CA ALA A 172 19.37 -5.27 -10.75
C ALA A 172 20.52 -4.80 -11.65
N PRO A 173 20.88 -5.48 -12.75
CA PRO A 173 21.96 -5.05 -13.64
C PRO A 173 21.74 -3.68 -14.29
N VAL A 174 20.49 -3.23 -14.45
CA VAL A 174 20.17 -1.91 -15.02
C VAL A 174 20.61 -0.79 -14.08
N LEU A 175 20.45 -0.99 -12.76
CA LEU A 175 20.75 0.03 -11.76
C LEU A 175 22.24 0.46 -11.78
N SER A 176 23.15 -0.45 -12.11
CA SER A 176 24.59 -0.17 -12.20
C SER A 176 24.97 0.72 -13.41
N ARG A 177 24.05 0.88 -14.36
CA ARG A 177 24.25 1.62 -15.63
C ARG A 177 23.54 2.96 -15.65
N LEU A 178 22.74 3.24 -14.62
CA LEU A 178 21.96 4.46 -14.48
C LEU A 178 22.50 5.35 -13.36
N GLN A 179 22.52 6.66 -13.61
CA GLN A 179 22.77 7.64 -12.56
C GLN A 179 21.49 7.85 -11.77
N ARG A 180 21.51 7.47 -10.48
CA ARG A 180 20.34 7.57 -9.60
C ARG A 180 20.24 8.93 -8.95
N PHE A 181 19.02 9.50 -8.93
CA PHE A 181 18.63 10.73 -8.26
C PHE A 181 17.41 10.49 -7.40
N ASP A 182 17.56 10.71 -6.10
CA ASP A 182 16.51 10.51 -5.12
C ASP A 182 15.78 11.83 -4.84
N PHE A 183 14.53 11.92 -5.25
CA PHE A 183 13.64 13.03 -4.97
C PHE A 183 13.06 12.90 -3.57
N ARG A 184 13.10 13.98 -2.83
CA ARG A 184 12.60 14.05 -1.46
C ARG A 184 11.13 14.46 -1.44
N ARG A 185 10.41 14.06 -0.39
CA ARG A 185 9.10 14.61 -0.08
C ARG A 185 9.24 16.12 0.16
N ILE A 186 8.24 16.87 -0.29
CA ILE A 186 8.17 18.32 -0.05
C ILE A 186 7.48 18.50 1.31
N GLY A 187 8.12 19.22 2.22
CA GLY A 187 7.52 19.48 3.54
C GLY A 187 6.21 20.28 3.44
N PRO A 188 5.28 20.09 4.40
CA PRO A 188 3.98 20.79 4.39
C PRO A 188 4.11 22.32 4.32
N ALA A 189 5.09 22.91 5.00
CA ALA A 189 5.35 24.35 4.95
C ALA A 189 5.69 24.82 3.52
N ALA A 190 6.56 24.10 2.82
CA ALA A 190 6.95 24.46 1.45
C ALA A 190 5.79 24.28 0.45
N ILE A 191 4.93 23.27 0.65
CA ILE A 191 3.70 23.09 -0.15
C ILE A 191 2.76 24.24 0.13
N HIS A 192 2.51 24.58 1.39
CA HIS A 192 1.64 25.67 1.82
C HIS A 192 2.07 27.01 1.19
N ASP A 193 3.36 27.37 1.28
CA ASP A 193 3.89 28.60 0.70
C ASP A 193 3.71 28.63 -0.84
N ARG A 194 3.90 27.49 -1.49
CA ARG A 194 3.67 27.39 -2.94
C ARG A 194 2.19 27.52 -3.30
N LEU A 195 1.29 26.88 -2.52
CA LEU A 195 -0.16 27.03 -2.71
C LEU A 195 -0.59 28.49 -2.52
N ARG A 196 -0.09 29.17 -1.49
CA ARG A 196 -0.34 30.61 -1.24
C ARG A 196 0.07 31.45 -2.45
N HIS A 197 1.27 31.23 -2.99
CA HIS A 197 1.71 31.92 -4.19
C HIS A 197 0.77 31.68 -5.39
N VAL A 198 0.28 30.44 -5.57
CA VAL A 198 -0.67 30.12 -6.65
C VAL A 198 -2.01 30.82 -6.44
N VAL A 199 -2.54 30.81 -5.22
CA VAL A 199 -3.80 31.47 -4.83
C VAL A 199 -3.72 32.97 -5.10
N GLU A 200 -2.61 33.62 -4.72
CA GLU A 200 -2.36 35.03 -4.99
C GLU A 200 -2.28 35.33 -6.49
N ALA A 201 -1.55 34.48 -7.25
CA ALA A 201 -1.41 34.64 -8.70
C ALA A 201 -2.73 34.45 -9.47
N GLU A 202 -3.64 33.61 -8.97
CA GLU A 202 -4.98 33.40 -9.55
C GLU A 202 -6.04 34.36 -9.00
N GLY A 203 -5.71 35.18 -7.98
CA GLY A 203 -6.67 36.09 -7.34
C GLY A 203 -7.80 35.39 -6.60
N LEU A 204 -7.53 34.17 -6.08
CA LEU A 204 -8.50 33.34 -5.37
C LEU A 204 -8.60 33.73 -3.90
N LYS A 205 -9.75 33.49 -3.29
CA LYS A 205 -9.96 33.64 -1.85
C LYS A 205 -9.91 32.26 -1.19
N VAL A 206 -8.84 31.99 -0.45
CA VAL A 206 -8.63 30.72 0.23
C VAL A 206 -8.14 31.00 1.65
N ASP A 207 -8.74 30.38 2.64
CA ASP A 207 -8.32 30.47 4.04
C ASP A 207 -6.95 29.82 4.25
N ASP A 208 -6.14 30.36 5.14
CA ASP A 208 -4.81 29.83 5.44
C ASP A 208 -4.85 28.42 6.05
N ASP A 209 -5.84 28.15 6.89
CA ASP A 209 -6.12 26.81 7.42
C ASP A 209 -6.52 25.82 6.32
N ALA A 210 -7.24 26.27 5.27
CA ALA A 210 -7.55 25.45 4.11
C ALA A 210 -6.28 25.03 3.35
N LEU A 211 -5.35 25.99 3.13
CA LEU A 211 -4.05 25.68 2.53
C LEU A 211 -3.22 24.72 3.36
N THR A 212 -3.26 24.87 4.69
CA THR A 212 -2.59 23.99 5.64
C THR A 212 -3.14 22.56 5.55
N LEU A 213 -4.46 22.38 5.50
CA LEU A 213 -5.10 21.08 5.34
C LEU A 213 -4.74 20.41 4.01
N ILE A 214 -4.78 21.17 2.90
CA ILE A 214 -4.39 20.68 1.57
C ILE A 214 -2.92 20.26 1.55
N ALA A 215 -2.02 21.07 2.14
CA ALA A 215 -0.59 20.78 2.19
C ALA A 215 -0.29 19.49 2.98
N ARG A 216 -1.00 19.28 4.08
CA ARG A 216 -0.91 18.07 4.89
C ARG A 216 -1.44 16.84 4.16
N PHE A 217 -2.63 16.94 3.56
CA PHE A 217 -3.26 15.84 2.82
C PHE A 217 -2.43 15.37 1.63
N ALA A 218 -1.72 16.29 0.96
CA ALA A 218 -0.90 15.98 -0.21
C ALA A 218 0.33 15.11 0.08
N ASP A 219 0.65 14.79 1.33
CA ASP A 219 1.73 13.90 1.77
C ASP A 219 3.05 14.09 1.01
N GLY A 220 3.43 15.35 0.79
CA GLY A 220 4.67 15.72 0.12
C GLY A 220 4.60 15.78 -1.41
N GLY A 221 3.43 15.59 -2.03
CA GLY A 221 3.21 15.65 -3.48
C GLY A 221 2.64 17.01 -3.94
N MET A 222 3.44 17.88 -4.55
CA MET A 222 2.96 19.19 -5.05
C MET A 222 1.86 19.07 -6.12
N ARG A 223 1.93 18.02 -6.96
CA ARG A 223 0.91 17.76 -7.98
C ARG A 223 -0.44 17.45 -7.33
N ASP A 224 -0.43 16.63 -6.29
CA ASP A 224 -1.64 16.22 -5.59
C ASP A 224 -2.22 17.40 -4.80
N ALA A 225 -1.38 18.24 -4.16
CA ALA A 225 -1.80 19.48 -3.51
C ALA A 225 -2.52 20.46 -4.48
N LEU A 226 -1.94 20.68 -5.65
CA LEU A 226 -2.56 21.57 -6.66
C LEU A 226 -3.86 20.95 -7.25
N SER A 227 -3.93 19.63 -7.36
CA SER A 227 -5.14 18.96 -7.85
C SER A 227 -6.28 19.06 -6.85
N VAL A 228 -5.97 18.91 -5.55
CA VAL A 228 -6.94 19.10 -4.45
C VAL A 228 -7.42 20.55 -4.39
N LEU A 229 -6.51 21.52 -4.50
CA LEU A 229 -6.89 22.93 -4.55
C LEU A 229 -7.85 23.22 -5.72
N ASP A 230 -7.54 22.70 -6.91
CA ASP A 230 -8.35 22.85 -8.12
C ASP A 230 -9.76 22.23 -7.93
N GLN A 231 -9.82 21.06 -7.28
CA GLN A 231 -11.06 20.40 -6.90
C GLN A 231 -11.89 21.27 -5.93
N CYS A 232 -11.28 21.78 -4.85
CA CYS A 232 -11.98 22.62 -3.87
C CYS A 232 -12.52 23.92 -4.49
N ILE A 233 -11.77 24.54 -5.41
CA ILE A 233 -12.20 25.72 -6.16
C ILE A 233 -13.42 25.40 -7.03
N SER A 234 -13.44 24.22 -7.66
CA SER A 234 -14.53 23.79 -8.56
C SER A 234 -15.85 23.52 -7.84
N PHE A 235 -15.80 23.17 -6.55
CA PHE A 235 -16.98 22.90 -5.71
C PHE A 235 -17.47 24.12 -4.92
N GLY A 236 -16.69 25.22 -4.85
CA GLY A 236 -16.99 26.37 -4.01
C GLY A 236 -17.61 27.56 -4.75
N ASP A 237 -18.41 28.36 -4.03
CA ASP A 237 -19.01 29.61 -4.50
C ASP A 237 -18.05 30.82 -4.47
N GLY A 238 -16.74 30.59 -4.71
CA GLY A 238 -15.72 31.63 -4.86
C GLY A 238 -14.80 31.85 -3.67
N ALA A 239 -14.99 31.18 -2.53
CA ALA A 239 -14.03 31.15 -1.43
C ALA A 239 -13.83 29.70 -0.95
N VAL A 240 -12.58 29.29 -0.72
CA VAL A 240 -12.25 27.96 -0.20
C VAL A 240 -11.96 28.06 1.30
N THR A 241 -12.82 27.44 2.11
CA THR A 241 -12.67 27.40 3.56
C THR A 241 -12.14 26.06 4.05
N ALA A 242 -11.58 26.01 5.26
CA ALA A 242 -11.14 24.77 5.89
C ALA A 242 -12.25 23.73 6.03
N ALA A 243 -13.49 24.17 6.31
CA ALA A 243 -14.66 23.27 6.41
C ALA A 243 -14.96 22.60 5.05
N GLN A 244 -14.94 23.37 3.96
CA GLN A 244 -15.16 22.88 2.61
C GLN A 244 -14.07 21.89 2.16
N VAL A 245 -12.79 22.15 2.52
CA VAL A 245 -11.70 21.21 2.25
C VAL A 245 -11.92 19.90 2.97
N ARG A 246 -12.33 19.91 4.25
CA ARG A 246 -12.64 18.70 5.01
C ARG A 246 -13.79 17.91 4.36
N GLU A 247 -14.87 18.57 3.98
CA GLU A 247 -16.00 17.95 3.31
C GLU A 247 -15.61 17.34 1.95
N THR A 248 -14.87 18.09 1.12
CA THR A 248 -14.44 17.64 -0.21
C THR A 248 -13.52 16.43 -0.15
N LEU A 249 -12.67 16.35 0.87
CA LEU A 249 -11.68 15.29 1.06
C LEU A 249 -12.15 14.16 1.98
N GLY A 250 -13.34 14.28 2.58
CA GLY A 250 -13.83 13.33 3.57
C GLY A 250 -12.98 13.29 4.85
N LEU A 251 -12.28 14.39 5.18
CA LEU A 251 -11.41 14.42 6.35
C LEU A 251 -12.22 14.50 7.64
N VAL A 252 -11.75 13.80 8.63
CA VAL A 252 -12.32 13.84 9.99
C VAL A 252 -12.06 15.22 10.61
N ALA A 253 -13.07 15.76 11.27
CA ALA A 253 -12.95 17.04 11.96
C ALA A 253 -11.95 16.96 13.14
N ASP A 254 -11.12 18.00 13.29
CA ASP A 254 -10.07 18.06 14.34
C ASP A 254 -10.65 17.89 15.75
N GLU A 255 -11.90 18.28 15.95
CA GLU A 255 -12.66 18.15 17.21
C GLU A 255 -12.85 16.69 17.63
N LEU A 256 -12.97 15.74 16.67
CA LEU A 256 -13.10 14.32 16.99
C LEU A 256 -11.79 13.74 17.55
N TYR A 257 -10.65 14.17 17.06
CA TYR A 257 -9.36 13.80 17.67
C TYR A 257 -9.22 14.37 19.10
N GLY A 258 -9.72 15.60 19.31
CA GLY A 258 -9.83 16.19 20.65
C GLY A 258 -10.72 15.36 21.60
N GLN A 259 -11.85 14.85 21.10
CA GLN A 259 -12.72 13.97 21.89
C GLN A 259 -12.03 12.63 22.22
N VAL A 260 -11.25 12.06 21.30
CA VAL A 260 -10.45 10.85 21.59
C VAL A 260 -9.43 11.13 22.70
N LEU A 261 -8.67 12.23 22.60
CA LEU A 261 -7.71 12.62 23.65
C LEU A 261 -8.39 12.87 25.00
N ALA A 262 -9.56 13.52 25.01
CA ALA A 262 -10.36 13.74 26.21
C ALA A 262 -10.83 12.42 26.82
N THR A 263 -11.36 11.50 25.99
CA THR A 263 -11.83 10.17 26.40
C THR A 263 -10.72 9.37 27.08
N VAL A 264 -9.51 9.42 26.54
CA VAL A 264 -8.34 8.76 27.14
C VAL A 264 -7.90 9.47 28.41
N ALA A 265 -7.84 10.81 28.42
CA ALA A 265 -7.41 11.59 29.58
C ALA A 265 -8.37 11.45 30.79
N GLU A 266 -9.67 11.38 30.52
CA GLU A 266 -10.75 11.25 31.51
C GLU A 266 -11.05 9.79 31.88
N ARG A 267 -10.50 8.82 31.14
CA ARG A 267 -10.77 7.38 31.30
C ARG A 267 -12.27 7.05 31.20
N ASP A 268 -12.93 7.59 30.21
CA ASP A 268 -14.34 7.35 29.92
C ASP A 268 -14.54 6.45 28.68
N PRO A 269 -14.45 5.11 28.81
CA PRO A 269 -14.56 4.21 27.68
C PRO A 269 -15.94 4.22 27.02
N ALA A 270 -16.98 4.70 27.70
CA ALA A 270 -18.34 4.74 27.14
C ALA A 270 -18.44 5.73 25.95
N ARG A 271 -17.65 6.80 25.94
CA ARG A 271 -17.61 7.78 24.84
C ARG A 271 -17.05 7.22 23.53
N VAL A 272 -16.27 6.14 23.58
CA VAL A 272 -15.65 5.53 22.39
C VAL A 272 -16.70 5.20 21.33
N PHE A 273 -17.80 4.57 21.74
CA PHE A 273 -18.84 4.17 20.80
C PHE A 273 -19.49 5.38 20.10
N ALA A 274 -19.76 6.45 20.83
CA ALA A 274 -20.32 7.67 20.26
C ALA A 274 -19.38 8.36 19.27
N ILE A 275 -18.06 8.36 19.55
CA ILE A 275 -17.04 8.90 18.64
C ILE A 275 -17.02 8.10 17.33
N VAL A 276 -16.97 6.76 17.42
CA VAL A 276 -16.94 5.90 16.23
C VAL A 276 -18.24 6.00 15.43
N ASP A 277 -19.39 6.17 16.10
CA ASP A 277 -20.68 6.45 15.46
C ASP A 277 -20.67 7.77 14.71
N GLN A 278 -20.08 8.84 15.27
CA GLN A 278 -19.94 10.13 14.60
C GLN A 278 -19.05 10.05 13.38
N VAL A 279 -17.89 9.38 13.46
CA VAL A 279 -16.98 9.18 12.33
C VAL A 279 -17.68 8.40 11.20
N SER A 280 -18.33 7.29 11.55
CA SER A 280 -19.05 6.45 10.58
C SER A 280 -20.26 7.17 9.99
N GLY A 281 -21.00 7.94 10.80
CA GLY A 281 -22.16 8.74 10.38
C GLY A 281 -21.78 9.89 9.46
N ALA A 282 -20.58 10.45 9.59
CA ALA A 282 -20.02 11.44 8.67
C ALA A 282 -19.50 10.82 7.35
N GLY A 283 -19.52 9.49 7.20
CA GLY A 283 -19.02 8.80 6.02
C GLY A 283 -17.49 8.79 5.88
N ALA A 284 -16.76 9.14 6.95
CA ALA A 284 -15.30 9.13 6.94
C ALA A 284 -14.75 7.69 7.02
N ASP A 285 -13.61 7.46 6.36
CA ASP A 285 -12.91 6.18 6.43
C ASP A 285 -12.27 5.96 7.79
N LEU A 286 -12.51 4.79 8.40
CA LEU A 286 -11.99 4.45 9.72
C LEU A 286 -10.47 4.24 9.75
N GLY A 287 -9.87 3.89 8.63
CA GLY A 287 -8.41 3.82 8.49
C GLY A 287 -7.79 5.21 8.49
N GLU A 288 -8.37 6.16 7.75
CA GLU A 288 -7.97 7.57 7.75
C GLU A 288 -8.16 8.19 9.14
N PHE A 289 -9.27 7.88 9.82
CA PHE A 289 -9.47 8.31 11.20
C PHE A 289 -8.38 7.79 12.14
N LEU A 290 -8.00 6.52 12.02
CA LEU A 290 -6.91 5.95 12.81
C LEU A 290 -5.57 6.65 12.52
N SER A 291 -5.23 6.85 11.24
CA SER A 291 -4.02 7.59 10.85
C SER A 291 -4.00 9.02 11.41
N GLY A 292 -5.16 9.70 11.43
CA GLY A 292 -5.30 11.01 12.05
C GLY A 292 -5.12 10.98 13.57
N CYS A 293 -5.59 9.93 14.25
CA CYS A 293 -5.32 9.73 15.67
C CYS A 293 -3.82 9.53 15.95
N GLU A 294 -3.12 8.73 15.13
CA GLU A 294 -1.68 8.54 15.24
C GLU A 294 -0.91 9.85 15.07
N GLU A 295 -1.32 10.66 14.09
CA GLU A 295 -0.70 11.97 13.88
C GLU A 295 -0.97 12.92 15.06
N ALA A 296 -2.18 12.92 15.62
CA ALA A 296 -2.51 13.72 16.81
C ALA A 296 -1.66 13.32 18.02
N LEU A 297 -1.51 12.01 18.27
CA LEU A 297 -0.67 11.49 19.36
C LEU A 297 0.81 11.84 19.14
N ARG A 298 1.32 11.69 17.92
CA ARG A 298 2.69 12.06 17.57
C ARG A 298 2.93 13.57 17.72
N ALA A 299 2.00 14.40 17.24
CA ALA A 299 2.10 15.84 17.36
C ALA A 299 2.06 16.28 18.85
N LEU A 300 1.19 15.68 19.67
CA LEU A 300 1.14 15.94 21.11
C LEU A 300 2.46 15.56 21.79
N LEU A 301 3.02 14.42 21.46
CA LEU A 301 4.33 13.99 21.97
C LEU A 301 5.45 14.97 21.57
N MET A 302 5.45 15.46 20.32
CA MET A 302 6.40 16.48 19.87
C MET A 302 6.28 17.78 20.69
N VAL A 303 5.05 18.27 20.92
CA VAL A 303 4.79 19.45 21.75
C VAL A 303 5.31 19.25 23.18
N GLN A 304 5.08 18.07 23.79
CA GLN A 304 5.60 17.75 25.12
C GLN A 304 7.13 17.75 25.20
N LEU A 305 7.80 17.31 24.14
CA LEU A 305 9.27 17.27 24.04
C LEU A 305 9.87 18.63 23.60
N GLY A 306 9.04 19.67 23.45
CA GLY A 306 9.48 21.02 23.05
C GLY A 306 9.76 21.18 21.56
N ALA A 307 9.41 20.20 20.72
CA ALA A 307 9.47 20.30 19.28
C ALA A 307 8.20 20.98 18.72
N ARG A 308 8.34 21.62 17.56
CA ARG A 308 7.20 22.26 16.88
C ARG A 308 6.73 21.38 15.72
N PRO A 309 5.55 20.74 15.81
CA PRO A 309 4.99 20.03 14.68
C PRO A 309 4.58 21.00 13.57
N GLU A 310 4.95 20.69 12.32
CA GLU A 310 4.60 21.46 11.14
C GLU A 310 3.26 21.00 10.54
N GLY A 311 2.59 21.85 9.76
CA GLY A 311 1.39 21.48 9.00
C GLY A 311 0.13 21.31 9.86
N LEU A 312 0.08 21.92 11.03
CA LEU A 312 -1.11 21.92 11.90
C LEU A 312 -1.87 23.24 11.77
N THR A 313 -3.21 23.15 11.73
CA THR A 313 -4.09 24.33 11.86
C THR A 313 -3.93 24.96 13.24
N ASP A 314 -4.24 26.26 13.34
CA ASP A 314 -4.12 26.95 14.63
C ASP A 314 -5.06 26.36 15.67
N GLY A 315 -6.28 25.98 15.29
CA GLY A 315 -7.24 25.31 16.18
C GLY A 315 -6.72 23.96 16.70
N PHE A 316 -6.12 23.14 15.82
CA PHE A 316 -5.55 21.87 16.21
C PHE A 316 -4.35 22.02 17.14
N ARG A 317 -3.51 23.03 16.91
CA ARG A 317 -2.38 23.35 17.80
C ARG A 317 -2.85 23.76 19.20
N GLN A 318 -3.85 24.63 19.30
CA GLN A 318 -4.46 25.01 20.59
C GLN A 318 -5.05 23.83 21.34
N MET A 319 -5.71 22.93 20.62
CA MET A 319 -6.24 21.68 21.19
C MET A 319 -5.11 20.82 21.78
N LEU A 320 -4.01 20.61 21.05
CA LEU A 320 -2.86 19.83 21.55
C LEU A 320 -2.22 20.44 22.80
N GLU A 321 -2.06 21.77 22.84
CA GLU A 321 -1.55 22.47 24.04
C GLU A 321 -2.45 22.24 25.26
N HIS A 322 -3.77 22.14 25.08
CA HIS A 322 -4.70 21.80 26.16
C HIS A 322 -4.47 20.41 26.76
N PHE A 323 -4.02 19.44 25.95
CA PHE A 323 -3.76 18.08 26.40
C PHE A 323 -2.30 17.81 26.81
N LYS A 324 -1.40 18.78 26.67
CA LYS A 324 0.04 18.65 26.90
C LYS A 324 0.39 18.03 28.25
N ASP A 325 -0.28 18.47 29.31
CA ASP A 325 -0.01 18.03 30.69
C ASP A 325 -0.99 16.95 31.18
N ARG A 326 -1.99 16.57 30.36
CA ARG A 326 -3.05 15.61 30.75
C ARG A 326 -2.71 14.16 30.45
N LEU A 327 -1.83 13.92 29.50
CA LEU A 327 -1.35 12.60 29.09
C LEU A 327 0.17 12.53 29.31
N GLN A 328 0.69 11.39 29.74
CA GLN A 328 2.13 11.20 29.93
C GLN A 328 2.80 10.76 28.62
N PRO A 329 4.07 11.17 28.34
CA PRO A 329 4.79 10.75 27.14
C PRO A 329 4.86 9.22 26.97
N GLY A 330 5.04 8.49 28.07
CA GLY A 330 5.06 7.03 28.07
C GLY A 330 3.73 6.39 27.65
N ASP A 331 2.60 7.04 27.99
CA ASP A 331 1.27 6.60 27.56
C ASP A 331 1.06 6.85 26.06
N LEU A 332 1.50 8.01 25.56
CA LEU A 332 1.45 8.34 24.13
C LEU A 332 2.25 7.34 23.28
N LEU A 333 3.45 6.95 23.74
CA LEU A 333 4.27 5.95 23.05
C LEU A 333 3.59 4.58 23.00
N ARG A 334 2.95 4.16 24.11
CA ARG A 334 2.19 2.89 24.13
C ARG A 334 0.98 2.94 23.20
N MET A 335 0.27 4.08 23.17
CA MET A 335 -0.87 4.28 22.27
C MET A 335 -0.44 4.22 20.80
N LEU A 336 0.66 4.89 20.43
CA LEU A 336 1.23 4.85 19.08
C LEU A 336 1.64 3.43 18.68
N LYS A 337 2.25 2.67 19.60
CA LYS A 337 2.60 1.26 19.34
C LYS A 337 1.34 0.43 19.04
N LEU A 338 0.30 0.53 19.86
CA LEU A 338 -0.96 -0.19 19.68
C LEU A 338 -1.66 0.21 18.37
N ALA A 339 -1.57 1.49 17.97
CA ALA A 339 -2.12 1.97 16.70
C ALA A 339 -1.41 1.32 15.50
N GLY A 340 -0.07 1.34 15.46
CA GLY A 340 0.70 0.70 14.40
C GLY A 340 0.45 -0.81 14.29
N GLU A 341 0.20 -1.51 15.42
CA GLU A 341 -0.20 -2.91 15.41
C GLU A 341 -1.60 -3.11 14.81
N ALA A 342 -2.52 -2.16 15.06
CA ALA A 342 -3.90 -2.22 14.58
C ALA A 342 -4.06 -1.82 13.10
N GLU A 343 -3.18 -0.98 12.54
CA GLU A 343 -3.27 -0.47 11.16
C GLU A 343 -3.46 -1.60 10.14
N GLY A 344 -2.62 -2.64 10.22
CA GLY A 344 -2.73 -3.81 9.35
C GLY A 344 -4.02 -4.61 9.54
N ALA A 345 -4.58 -4.62 10.76
CA ALA A 345 -5.85 -5.27 11.06
C ALA A 345 -7.02 -4.47 10.50
N VAL A 346 -7.02 -3.15 10.64
CA VAL A 346 -8.06 -2.25 10.06
C VAL A 346 -8.12 -2.42 8.55
N ARG A 347 -6.98 -2.43 7.85
CA ARG A 347 -6.92 -2.58 6.38
C ARG A 347 -7.41 -3.93 5.87
N ARG A 348 -7.25 -5.01 6.64
CA ARG A 348 -7.62 -6.39 6.22
C ARG A 348 -8.94 -6.87 6.77
N SER A 349 -9.48 -6.22 7.80
CA SER A 349 -10.72 -6.65 8.47
C SER A 349 -11.96 -6.31 7.64
N GLY A 350 -12.88 -7.24 7.52
CA GLY A 350 -14.24 -6.97 7.04
C GLY A 350 -15.09 -6.17 8.05
N ASN A 351 -14.61 -5.99 9.29
CA ASN A 351 -15.25 -5.20 10.33
C ASN A 351 -14.24 -4.21 10.94
N GLN A 352 -13.92 -3.16 10.18
CA GLN A 352 -12.99 -2.10 10.59
C GLN A 352 -13.46 -1.40 11.86
N ARG A 353 -14.77 -1.21 12.00
CA ARG A 353 -15.39 -0.57 13.16
C ARG A 353 -15.01 -1.26 14.47
N LEU A 354 -15.16 -2.59 14.54
CA LEU A 354 -14.83 -3.35 15.75
C LEU A 354 -13.35 -3.22 16.13
N VAL A 355 -12.46 -3.19 15.13
CA VAL A 355 -11.01 -3.05 15.36
C VAL A 355 -10.71 -1.68 15.97
N VAL A 356 -11.27 -0.61 15.40
CA VAL A 356 -11.07 0.77 15.90
C VAL A 356 -11.69 0.95 17.28
N GLU A 357 -12.93 0.49 17.50
CA GLU A 357 -13.57 0.51 18.82
C GLU A 357 -12.70 -0.20 19.89
N THR A 358 -12.22 -1.40 19.57
CA THR A 358 -11.35 -2.18 20.46
C THR A 358 -10.05 -1.44 20.79
N LEU A 359 -9.45 -0.79 19.82
CA LEU A 359 -8.23 0.00 20.02
C LEU A 359 -8.47 1.20 20.92
N LEU A 360 -9.50 1.99 20.64
CA LEU A 360 -9.84 3.17 21.45
C LEU A 360 -10.24 2.79 22.87
N LEU A 361 -10.95 1.67 23.07
CA LEU A 361 -11.24 1.12 24.39
C LEU A 361 -9.96 0.74 25.14
N ARG A 362 -9.00 0.09 24.47
CA ARG A 362 -7.69 -0.20 25.07
C ARG A 362 -6.96 1.07 25.50
N TRP A 363 -7.01 2.15 24.70
CA TRP A 363 -6.42 3.43 25.08
C TRP A 363 -7.12 4.05 26.31
N ALA A 364 -8.45 4.08 26.32
CA ALA A 364 -9.22 4.65 27.42
C ALA A 364 -9.07 3.86 28.74
N MET A 365 -8.86 2.53 28.65
CA MET A 365 -8.73 1.63 29.80
C MET A 365 -7.27 1.34 30.20
N MET A 366 -6.30 1.91 29.50
CA MET A 366 -4.88 1.65 29.72
C MET A 366 -4.44 2.20 31.10
N ASP A 367 -3.68 1.41 31.86
CA ASP A 367 -3.06 1.89 33.10
C ASP A 367 -1.99 2.93 32.79
N ARG A 368 -2.01 4.04 33.52
CA ARG A 368 -1.01 5.11 33.34
C ARG A 368 0.35 4.66 33.83
N VAL A 369 1.40 5.10 33.14
CA VAL A 369 2.77 4.98 33.63
C VAL A 369 2.91 5.88 34.85
N VAL A 370 3.07 5.26 36.02
CA VAL A 370 3.38 5.99 37.25
C VAL A 370 4.88 6.08 37.37
N ASP A 371 5.40 7.30 37.46
CA ASP A 371 6.81 7.55 37.74
C ASP A 371 7.08 7.11 39.18
N LEU A 372 7.75 5.98 39.36
CA LEU A 372 7.98 5.35 40.64
C LEU A 372 8.77 6.27 41.59
N GLU A 373 9.66 7.09 41.06
CA GLU A 373 10.42 8.08 41.84
C GLU A 373 9.51 9.17 42.40
N LYS A 374 8.54 9.66 41.61
CA LYS A 374 7.55 10.63 42.09
C LYS A 374 6.55 10.00 43.04
N ALA A 375 6.16 8.76 42.86
CA ALA A 375 5.28 8.02 43.77
C ALA A 375 5.98 7.76 45.11
N LEU A 376 7.27 7.43 45.11
CA LEU A 376 8.06 7.26 46.35
C LEU A 376 8.40 8.59 47.01
N ALA A 377 8.65 9.66 46.27
CA ALA A 377 8.88 11.01 46.81
C ALA A 377 7.62 11.65 47.40
N GLY A 378 6.42 11.32 46.84
CA GLY A 378 5.14 11.80 47.34
C GLY A 378 4.56 11.01 48.53
N GLY A 379 5.10 9.81 48.81
CA GLY A 379 4.69 8.93 49.91
C GLY A 379 5.28 9.27 51.30
N GLY A 380 6.10 10.34 51.43
CA GLY A 380 6.75 10.79 52.65
C GLY A 380 5.95 11.86 53.44
N GLY A 381 4.64 11.73 53.56
CA GLY A 381 3.78 12.70 54.27
C GLY A 381 2.95 12.07 55.41
N THR A 382 3.49 12.21 56.64
CA THR A 382 2.78 12.18 57.96
C THR A 382 2.12 10.85 58.38
N ALA A 383 2.91 10.02 59.05
CA ALA A 383 2.41 9.17 60.11
C ALA A 383 2.10 10.06 61.36
N GLY A 384 0.85 10.38 61.59
CA GLY A 384 0.40 10.93 62.85
C GLY A 384 0.26 9.82 63.91
N PRO A 385 0.55 10.08 65.22
CA PRO A 385 0.57 9.06 66.24
C PRO A 385 -0.85 8.63 66.65
N GLY A 386 -1.08 7.32 66.59
CA GLY A 386 -2.29 6.72 67.18
C GLY A 386 -2.27 6.68 68.69
N PRO A 387 -3.41 6.70 69.36
CA PRO A 387 -3.53 6.23 70.72
C PRO A 387 -4.04 4.78 70.77
N GLY A 388 -3.36 3.99 71.60
CA GLY A 388 -3.68 2.60 71.86
C GLY A 388 -5.02 2.36 72.55
N GLY A 389 -5.56 1.19 72.33
CA GLY A 389 -6.69 0.62 72.98
C GLY A 389 -6.75 -0.89 72.76
N ARG A 390 -6.29 -1.62 73.81
CA ARG A 390 -6.51 -3.08 73.93
C ARG A 390 -7.98 -3.37 74.16
N ALA A 391 -8.61 -4.31 73.56
CA ALA A 391 -9.62 -5.17 74.11
C ALA A 391 -9.59 -6.56 73.43
N GLN A 392 -9.61 -7.54 74.30
CA GLN A 392 -9.60 -8.97 74.11
C GLN A 392 -10.98 -9.50 73.66
N GLY A 393 -10.96 -10.58 72.83
CA GLY A 393 -11.77 -11.72 73.17
C GLY A 393 -12.90 -12.09 72.24
N GLN A 394 -12.82 -13.34 71.83
CA GLN A 394 -13.85 -14.32 71.48
C GLN A 394 -14.16 -14.52 69.98
N GLY A 395 -13.69 -15.63 69.44
CA GLY A 395 -14.38 -16.38 68.37
C GLY A 395 -15.34 -17.39 69.04
N PRO A 396 -16.00 -18.31 68.36
CA PRO A 396 -16.14 -18.54 66.91
C PRO A 396 -17.59 -18.62 66.43
N GLY A 397 -17.88 -18.60 65.14
CA GLY A 397 -19.21 -18.88 64.62
C GLY A 397 -19.25 -18.84 63.10
N GLU A 398 -19.00 -19.96 62.45
CA GLU A 398 -19.65 -20.24 61.17
C GLU A 398 -21.15 -20.42 61.39
N PRO A 399 -22.07 -20.17 60.46
CA PRO A 399 -22.10 -20.65 59.08
C PRO A 399 -22.83 -19.72 58.07
N GLY A 400 -22.74 -20.03 56.81
CA GLY A 400 -23.74 -19.58 55.84
C GLY A 400 -23.24 -19.30 54.44
N ALA A 401 -22.91 -20.34 53.72
CA ALA A 401 -22.82 -20.31 52.26
C ALA A 401 -24.19 -20.08 51.64
N GLN A 402 -24.36 -19.00 50.86
CA GLN A 402 -25.41 -18.92 49.81
C GLN A 402 -25.03 -17.85 48.80
N GLY A 403 -24.95 -18.31 47.50
CA GLY A 403 -25.07 -17.42 46.36
C GLY A 403 -23.91 -17.33 45.39
N ALA A 404 -23.22 -18.45 45.06
CA ALA A 404 -22.43 -18.52 43.83
C ALA A 404 -23.36 -18.93 42.68
N GLY A 405 -23.82 -18.00 41.90
CA GLY A 405 -24.60 -18.23 40.68
C GLY A 405 -23.81 -19.03 39.66
N ASN A 406 -24.32 -20.19 39.35
CA ASN A 406 -23.73 -21.23 38.50
C ASN A 406 -23.93 -20.87 37.01
N TRP A 407 -22.95 -20.23 36.39
CA TRP A 407 -22.95 -19.89 34.96
C TRP A 407 -22.85 -21.11 34.02
N ARG A 408 -22.78 -22.34 34.55
CA ARG A 408 -22.63 -23.60 33.78
C ARG A 408 -23.93 -24.16 33.23
N THR A 409 -25.10 -23.51 33.37
CA THR A 409 -26.40 -24.03 32.91
C THR A 409 -26.93 -23.43 31.61
N LEU A 410 -26.10 -22.81 30.78
CA LEU A 410 -26.51 -22.24 29.46
C LEU A 410 -25.84 -22.87 28.25
N VAL A 411 -25.36 -24.13 28.36
CA VAL A 411 -24.93 -24.90 27.19
C VAL A 411 -25.99 -25.96 26.93
N PRO A 412 -26.72 -25.92 25.82
CA PRO A 412 -27.66 -26.98 25.46
C PRO A 412 -26.92 -28.29 25.11
N LYS A 413 -27.45 -29.41 25.57
CA LYS A 413 -26.99 -30.78 25.20
C LYS A 413 -27.28 -31.06 23.72
N PRO A 414 -26.48 -31.89 23.05
CA PRO A 414 -26.56 -32.16 21.60
C PRO A 414 -27.54 -33.27 21.20
N ASP A 415 -28.76 -33.33 21.72
CA ASP A 415 -29.72 -34.39 21.38
C ASP A 415 -31.18 -33.90 21.30
N ASP A 416 -31.43 -32.76 20.62
CA ASP A 416 -32.80 -32.43 20.20
C ASP A 416 -32.86 -32.22 18.69
N PRO A 417 -33.79 -32.87 17.96
CA PRO A 417 -33.89 -32.75 16.51
C PRO A 417 -34.46 -31.41 16.09
N ALA A 418 -33.80 -30.79 15.11
CA ALA A 418 -34.20 -29.50 14.53
C ALA A 418 -35.61 -29.49 13.92
N PRO A 419 -36.38 -28.41 14.09
CA PRO A 419 -37.67 -28.28 13.41
C PRO A 419 -37.51 -28.07 11.91
N LYS A 420 -38.31 -28.77 11.11
CA LYS A 420 -38.39 -28.64 9.65
C LYS A 420 -38.82 -27.24 9.23
N PRO A 421 -38.25 -26.70 8.14
CA PRO A 421 -38.72 -25.43 7.56
C PRO A 421 -40.10 -25.60 6.92
N ALA A 422 -40.96 -24.61 7.14
CA ALA A 422 -42.28 -24.50 6.52
C ALA A 422 -42.15 -24.15 5.01
N ALA A 423 -43.00 -24.80 4.20
CA ALA A 423 -43.08 -24.62 2.76
C ALA A 423 -43.64 -23.20 2.41
N PRO A 424 -43.21 -22.59 1.30
CA PRO A 424 -43.75 -21.33 0.82
C PRO A 424 -45.11 -21.53 0.13
N PRO A 425 -46.00 -20.52 0.13
CA PRO A 425 -47.34 -20.63 -0.47
C PRO A 425 -47.30 -20.58 -2.00
N ALA A 426 -48.26 -21.29 -2.60
CA ALA A 426 -48.42 -21.50 -4.01
C ALA A 426 -48.74 -20.21 -4.80
N SER A 427 -48.18 -20.12 -5.99
CA SER A 427 -48.34 -19.10 -7.00
C SER A 427 -49.66 -19.23 -7.78
N GLY A 428 -50.32 -18.09 -8.03
CA GLY A 428 -51.41 -17.94 -9.01
C GLY A 428 -50.87 -17.70 -10.43
N PRO A 429 -51.78 -17.67 -11.46
CA PRO A 429 -51.45 -18.18 -12.79
C PRO A 429 -50.78 -17.22 -13.77
N ALA A 430 -50.08 -17.82 -14.73
CA ALA A 430 -49.32 -17.26 -15.81
C ALA A 430 -50.13 -16.55 -16.89
N ALA A 431 -49.55 -15.55 -17.54
CA ALA A 431 -49.93 -15.05 -18.87
C ALA A 431 -48.72 -15.19 -19.85
N PRO A 432 -48.96 -15.27 -21.18
CA PRO A 432 -48.16 -16.08 -22.09
C PRO A 432 -47.02 -15.35 -22.84
N GLY A 433 -45.99 -16.09 -23.03
CA GLY A 433 -45.15 -16.27 -24.20
C GLY A 433 -44.51 -15.09 -24.94
N VAL A 434 -43.18 -15.01 -24.86
CA VAL A 434 -42.35 -14.75 -26.05
C VAL A 434 -41.16 -15.70 -25.98
N GLN A 435 -41.03 -16.58 -26.96
CA GLN A 435 -39.88 -17.45 -27.18
C GLN A 435 -38.72 -16.61 -27.77
N PRO A 436 -37.48 -16.75 -27.29
CA PRO A 436 -36.32 -16.45 -28.10
C PRO A 436 -35.85 -17.73 -28.82
N SER A 437 -35.72 -17.57 -30.12
CA SER A 437 -35.18 -18.49 -31.08
C SER A 437 -33.83 -19.07 -30.63
N ALA A 438 -33.71 -20.39 -30.68
CA ALA A 438 -32.48 -21.12 -30.50
C ALA A 438 -31.53 -20.88 -31.67
N ALA A 439 -30.39 -20.21 -31.38
CA ALA A 439 -29.21 -20.29 -32.24
C ALA A 439 -28.41 -21.51 -31.77
N GLY A 440 -28.34 -22.52 -32.62
CA GLY A 440 -27.68 -23.78 -32.34
C GLY A 440 -26.20 -23.62 -32.15
N THR A 441 -25.72 -24.12 -31.02
CA THR A 441 -24.31 -24.46 -30.81
C THR A 441 -24.05 -25.82 -31.47
N PRO A 442 -22.98 -26.00 -32.25
CA PRO A 442 -22.71 -27.29 -32.87
C PRO A 442 -22.42 -28.33 -31.77
N ALA A 443 -23.14 -29.43 -31.81
CA ALA A 443 -22.91 -30.61 -30.99
C ALA A 443 -21.48 -31.10 -31.24
N THR A 444 -20.57 -30.89 -30.31
CA THR A 444 -19.24 -31.50 -30.31
C THR A 444 -19.42 -33.00 -30.07
N ALA A 445 -19.01 -33.83 -31.00
CA ALA A 445 -19.04 -35.28 -30.87
C ALA A 445 -18.38 -35.71 -29.55
N ALA A 446 -19.03 -36.57 -28.77
CA ALA A 446 -18.49 -37.14 -27.54
C ALA A 446 -17.18 -37.83 -27.86
N VAL A 447 -16.12 -37.47 -27.15
CA VAL A 447 -14.77 -38.07 -27.33
C VAL A 447 -14.72 -39.37 -26.53
N GLU A 448 -14.12 -40.40 -27.13
CA GLU A 448 -13.94 -41.68 -26.49
C GLU A 448 -13.18 -41.55 -25.16
N PHE A 449 -13.70 -42.14 -24.07
CA PHE A 449 -13.09 -42.06 -22.74
C PHE A 449 -11.84 -42.94 -22.66
N SER A 450 -10.78 -42.54 -23.37
CA SER A 450 -9.50 -43.25 -23.39
C SER A 450 -8.34 -42.26 -23.15
N GLY A 451 -7.25 -42.77 -22.59
CA GLY A 451 -6.06 -41.95 -22.26
C GLY A 451 -5.50 -41.18 -23.44
N PRO A 452 -5.29 -41.77 -24.62
CA PRO A 452 -4.81 -41.08 -25.81
C PRO A 452 -5.76 -39.99 -26.31
N ALA A 453 -7.08 -40.26 -26.32
CA ALA A 453 -8.08 -39.32 -26.79
C ALA A 453 -8.20 -38.08 -25.85
N LEU A 454 -8.23 -38.31 -24.53
CA LEU A 454 -8.24 -37.23 -23.52
C LEU A 454 -6.95 -36.39 -23.56
N LYS A 455 -5.79 -37.01 -23.80
CA LYS A 455 -4.51 -36.31 -23.89
C LYS A 455 -4.46 -35.36 -25.08
N ALA A 456 -5.06 -35.75 -26.21
CA ALA A 456 -5.14 -34.93 -27.40
C ALA A 456 -6.01 -33.67 -27.21
N ILE A 457 -7.09 -33.76 -26.44
CA ILE A 457 -8.00 -32.63 -26.18
C ILE A 457 -7.72 -31.90 -24.87
N TRP A 458 -6.74 -32.34 -24.08
CA TRP A 458 -6.41 -31.76 -22.77
C TRP A 458 -6.20 -30.23 -22.78
N PRO A 459 -5.48 -29.64 -23.76
CA PRO A 459 -5.36 -28.19 -23.84
C PRO A 459 -6.70 -27.47 -24.00
N SER A 460 -7.64 -28.04 -24.76
CA SER A 460 -8.97 -27.45 -24.96
C SER A 460 -9.84 -27.53 -23.70
N ILE A 461 -9.64 -28.57 -22.87
CA ILE A 461 -10.30 -28.71 -21.56
C ILE A 461 -9.76 -27.66 -20.59
N VAL A 462 -8.44 -27.47 -20.55
CA VAL A 462 -7.80 -26.44 -19.72
C VAL A 462 -8.33 -25.04 -20.09
N GLU A 463 -8.44 -24.72 -21.38
CA GLU A 463 -8.98 -23.44 -21.82
C GLU A 463 -10.49 -23.29 -21.49
N ALA A 464 -11.28 -24.36 -21.60
CA ALA A 464 -12.69 -24.31 -21.20
C ALA A 464 -12.84 -24.05 -19.70
N VAL A 465 -12.03 -24.70 -18.84
CA VAL A 465 -12.01 -24.46 -17.40
C VAL A 465 -11.51 -23.06 -17.07
N LYS A 466 -10.52 -22.51 -17.82
CA LYS A 466 -10.08 -21.12 -17.67
C LYS A 466 -11.18 -20.12 -18.01
N GLY A 467 -12.02 -20.44 -19.01
CA GLY A 467 -13.18 -19.61 -19.37
C GLY A 467 -14.21 -19.52 -18.24
N GLU A 468 -14.43 -20.61 -17.48
CA GLU A 468 -15.36 -20.61 -16.35
C GLU A 468 -14.74 -20.03 -15.07
N LYS A 469 -13.51 -20.48 -14.73
CA LYS A 469 -12.76 -20.02 -13.54
C LYS A 469 -11.26 -19.97 -13.83
N ARG A 470 -10.75 -18.77 -14.08
CA ARG A 470 -9.37 -18.51 -14.55
C ARG A 470 -8.29 -19.12 -13.66
N MET A 471 -8.41 -19.02 -12.33
CA MET A 471 -7.42 -19.59 -11.39
C MET A 471 -7.38 -21.13 -11.43
N ILE A 472 -8.54 -21.77 -11.52
CA ILE A 472 -8.65 -23.24 -11.55
C ILE A 472 -8.08 -23.78 -12.86
N GLY A 473 -8.40 -23.13 -13.98
CA GLY A 473 -7.87 -23.51 -15.30
C GLY A 473 -6.35 -23.33 -15.40
N THR A 474 -5.78 -22.29 -14.76
CA THR A 474 -4.32 -22.12 -14.66
C THR A 474 -3.69 -23.24 -13.84
N ALA A 475 -4.27 -23.57 -12.67
CA ALA A 475 -3.82 -24.69 -11.84
C ALA A 475 -3.89 -26.04 -12.58
N LEU A 476 -4.94 -26.26 -13.40
CA LEU A 476 -5.09 -27.46 -14.22
C LEU A 476 -4.04 -27.53 -15.34
N GLY A 477 -3.62 -26.40 -15.89
CA GLY A 477 -2.54 -26.31 -16.89
C GLY A 477 -1.16 -26.72 -16.35
N ASP A 478 -0.96 -26.59 -15.03
CA ASP A 478 0.27 -27.00 -14.33
C ASP A 478 0.23 -28.48 -13.87
N THR A 479 -0.68 -29.27 -14.41
CA THR A 479 -0.77 -30.71 -14.16
C THR A 479 -0.38 -31.53 -15.40
N LEU A 480 -0.07 -32.81 -15.16
CA LEU A 480 0.12 -33.83 -16.18
C LEU A 480 -0.97 -34.89 -16.05
N LEU A 481 -1.57 -35.28 -17.18
CA LEU A 481 -2.50 -36.41 -17.20
C LEU A 481 -1.70 -37.71 -17.08
N VAL A 482 -1.89 -38.44 -15.99
CA VAL A 482 -1.11 -39.64 -15.66
C VAL A 482 -1.85 -40.90 -16.06
N GLU A 483 -3.12 -41.02 -15.67
CA GLU A 483 -3.90 -42.25 -15.84
C GLU A 483 -5.37 -41.91 -16.15
N VAL A 484 -5.99 -42.66 -17.03
CA VAL A 484 -7.40 -42.54 -17.37
C VAL A 484 -8.01 -43.92 -17.27
N ALA A 485 -8.76 -44.15 -16.20
CA ALA A 485 -9.50 -45.39 -15.95
C ALA A 485 -10.97 -45.04 -15.64
N PRO A 486 -11.87 -45.17 -16.62
CA PRO A 486 -13.26 -44.75 -16.41
C PRO A 486 -13.87 -45.35 -15.13
N PRO A 487 -14.51 -44.54 -14.27
CA PRO A 487 -14.86 -43.11 -14.40
C PRO A 487 -13.80 -42.11 -13.84
N VAL A 488 -12.59 -42.57 -13.53
CA VAL A 488 -11.56 -41.75 -12.84
C VAL A 488 -10.52 -41.24 -13.82
N VAL A 489 -10.21 -39.95 -13.70
CA VAL A 489 -9.08 -39.24 -14.38
C VAL A 489 -8.08 -38.82 -13.33
N VAL A 490 -6.85 -39.30 -13.43
CA VAL A 490 -5.77 -39.03 -12.50
C VAL A 490 -4.82 -38.02 -13.12
N VAL A 491 -4.62 -36.89 -12.42
CA VAL A 491 -3.66 -35.86 -12.79
C VAL A 491 -2.57 -35.74 -11.72
N ALA A 492 -1.32 -35.54 -12.14
CA ALA A 492 -0.20 -35.28 -11.24
C ALA A 492 0.25 -33.83 -11.37
N LEU A 493 0.65 -33.21 -10.26
CA LEU A 493 1.26 -31.89 -10.25
C LEU A 493 2.65 -31.97 -10.91
N LYS A 494 3.01 -30.98 -11.75
CA LYS A 494 4.35 -30.84 -12.32
C LYS A 494 5.39 -30.50 -11.25
N GLU A 495 5.02 -29.67 -10.28
CA GLU A 495 5.83 -29.26 -9.15
C GLU A 495 5.03 -29.41 -7.85
N ALA A 496 5.72 -29.72 -6.73
CA ALA A 496 5.09 -29.79 -5.42
C ALA A 496 4.68 -28.39 -4.95
N ASN A 497 3.44 -27.98 -5.24
CA ASN A 497 2.89 -26.69 -4.85
C ASN A 497 1.54 -26.88 -4.15
N GLN A 498 1.51 -26.59 -2.85
CA GLN A 498 0.33 -26.77 -2.02
C GLN A 498 -0.84 -25.88 -2.46
N MET A 499 -0.56 -24.65 -2.93
CA MET A 499 -1.62 -23.74 -3.41
C MET A 499 -2.29 -24.27 -4.69
N THR A 500 -1.51 -24.89 -5.58
CA THR A 500 -2.06 -25.50 -6.81
C THR A 500 -2.91 -26.71 -6.47
N ALA A 501 -2.49 -27.55 -5.53
CA ALA A 501 -3.27 -28.71 -5.06
C ALA A 501 -4.61 -28.28 -4.44
N GLU A 502 -4.60 -27.29 -3.53
CA GLU A 502 -5.81 -26.75 -2.91
C GLU A 502 -6.75 -26.06 -3.91
N ALA A 503 -6.20 -25.39 -4.94
CA ALA A 503 -7.02 -24.76 -5.99
C ALA A 503 -7.74 -25.82 -6.85
N LEU A 504 -7.07 -26.92 -7.18
CA LEU A 504 -7.65 -28.04 -7.90
C LEU A 504 -8.72 -28.77 -7.07
N GLU A 505 -8.50 -28.96 -5.78
CA GLU A 505 -9.50 -29.57 -4.90
C GLU A 505 -10.75 -28.70 -4.74
N ARG A 506 -10.60 -27.39 -4.53
CA ARG A 506 -11.73 -26.44 -4.48
C ARG A 506 -12.46 -26.29 -5.81
N GLY A 507 -11.79 -26.57 -6.91
CA GLY A 507 -12.34 -26.48 -8.26
C GLY A 507 -12.78 -27.81 -8.86
N ARG A 508 -12.75 -28.92 -8.10
CA ARG A 508 -13.03 -30.29 -8.57
C ARG A 508 -14.35 -30.37 -9.32
N ASP A 509 -15.43 -29.83 -8.77
CA ASP A 509 -16.77 -29.85 -9.37
C ASP A 509 -16.85 -29.21 -10.75
N VAL A 510 -16.09 -28.12 -10.96
CA VAL A 510 -16.04 -27.43 -12.26
C VAL A 510 -15.28 -28.25 -13.28
N ILE A 511 -14.14 -28.84 -12.87
CA ILE A 511 -13.30 -29.66 -13.74
C ILE A 511 -14.04 -30.95 -14.14
N GLU A 512 -14.67 -31.65 -13.20
CA GLU A 512 -15.45 -32.87 -13.44
C GLU A 512 -16.64 -32.62 -14.36
N ARG A 513 -17.32 -31.48 -14.21
CA ARG A 513 -18.43 -31.08 -15.07
C ARG A 513 -17.98 -30.81 -16.51
N VAL A 514 -16.88 -30.05 -16.69
CA VAL A 514 -16.33 -29.74 -18.01
C VAL A 514 -15.80 -31.01 -18.71
N LEU A 515 -15.12 -31.90 -17.98
CA LEU A 515 -14.69 -33.20 -18.46
C LEU A 515 -15.88 -34.09 -18.85
N GLY A 516 -16.88 -34.19 -17.98
CA GLY A 516 -18.10 -34.97 -18.22
C GLY A 516 -18.88 -34.50 -19.46
N ALA A 517 -18.97 -33.18 -19.68
CA ALA A 517 -19.62 -32.62 -20.86
C ALA A 517 -18.88 -32.95 -22.17
N ARG A 518 -17.56 -33.13 -22.13
CA ARG A 518 -16.74 -33.48 -23.31
C ARG A 518 -16.70 -34.98 -23.61
N VAL A 519 -16.77 -35.80 -22.56
CA VAL A 519 -16.67 -37.28 -22.64
C VAL A 519 -18.05 -37.92 -22.73
N GLY A 520 -19.12 -37.23 -22.32
CA GLY A 520 -20.48 -37.75 -22.31
C GLY A 520 -20.77 -38.77 -21.16
N ALA A 521 -19.89 -38.81 -20.13
CA ALA A 521 -20.00 -39.69 -18.97
C ALA A 521 -19.61 -38.96 -17.69
N ALA A 522 -20.07 -39.43 -16.54
CA ALA A 522 -19.64 -38.92 -15.25
C ALA A 522 -18.15 -39.21 -15.02
N VAL A 523 -17.36 -38.17 -14.70
CA VAL A 523 -15.91 -38.25 -14.48
C VAL A 523 -15.60 -37.85 -13.04
N ARG A 524 -14.67 -38.54 -12.40
CA ARG A 524 -14.07 -38.17 -11.12
C ARG A 524 -12.61 -37.79 -11.32
N LEU A 525 -12.22 -36.67 -10.75
CA LEU A 525 -10.83 -36.18 -10.76
C LEU A 525 -10.09 -36.64 -9.51
N GLU A 526 -8.92 -37.26 -9.69
CA GLU A 526 -7.98 -37.55 -8.62
C GLU A 526 -6.67 -36.81 -8.85
N VAL A 527 -6.22 -36.05 -7.84
CA VAL A 527 -4.98 -35.27 -7.90
C VAL A 527 -3.89 -36.00 -7.12
N ARG A 528 -2.77 -36.33 -7.77
CA ARG A 528 -1.62 -36.97 -7.12
C ARG A 528 -0.46 -36.00 -6.98
N PRO A 529 0.35 -36.13 -5.90
CA PRO A 529 1.62 -35.39 -5.82
C PRO A 529 2.56 -35.80 -6.96
N PRO A 530 3.57 -34.97 -7.30
CA PRO A 530 4.52 -35.28 -8.37
C PRO A 530 5.22 -36.61 -8.09
N ALA A 531 5.38 -37.43 -9.14
CA ALA A 531 6.05 -38.74 -9.03
C ALA A 531 7.51 -38.54 -8.63
N ALA A 532 7.96 -39.23 -7.59
CA ALA A 532 9.35 -39.28 -7.17
C ALA A 532 10.16 -40.03 -8.23
N GLY A 533 10.88 -39.30 -9.12
CA GLY A 533 11.81 -39.92 -10.05
C GLY A 533 11.75 -39.37 -11.48
N THR A 534 12.21 -38.15 -11.70
CA THR A 534 12.94 -37.64 -12.89
C THR A 534 13.27 -36.15 -12.64
N ALA A 535 14.27 -35.91 -11.83
CA ALA A 535 14.98 -34.62 -11.84
C ALA A 535 16.43 -34.90 -11.43
N GLY A 536 17.33 -34.60 -12.33
CA GLY A 536 18.74 -34.52 -12.02
C GLY A 536 18.94 -33.58 -10.84
N GLU A 537 19.61 -34.08 -9.83
CA GLU A 537 19.97 -33.36 -8.61
C GLU A 537 20.81 -32.14 -8.91
N THR A 538 20.24 -30.97 -8.73
CA THR A 538 20.92 -29.83 -8.15
C THR A 538 20.15 -29.46 -6.88
N PRO A 539 20.78 -29.46 -5.69
CA PRO A 539 20.08 -29.09 -4.47
C PRO A 539 19.73 -27.61 -4.51
N ARG A 540 18.45 -27.29 -4.70
CA ARG A 540 17.94 -25.93 -4.47
C ARG A 540 18.01 -25.64 -2.97
N PRO A 541 18.54 -24.49 -2.53
CA PRO A 541 18.55 -24.13 -1.13
C PRO A 541 17.10 -24.06 -0.62
N ARG A 542 16.81 -24.82 0.43
CA ARG A 542 15.57 -24.70 1.20
C ARG A 542 15.43 -23.24 1.63
N ARG A 543 14.31 -22.60 1.38
CA ARG A 543 14.01 -21.30 1.98
C ARG A 543 14.12 -21.47 3.49
N ARG A 544 15.16 -20.90 4.05
CA ARG A 544 15.32 -20.79 5.50
C ARG A 544 14.23 -19.83 5.99
N THR A 545 13.47 -20.25 6.96
CA THR A 545 12.55 -19.36 7.69
C THR A 545 13.30 -18.85 8.91
N ASP A 546 13.01 -17.62 9.36
CA ASP A 546 13.66 -17.02 10.54
C ASP A 546 13.57 -17.95 11.77
N ALA A 547 12.51 -18.74 11.87
CA ALA A 547 12.33 -19.76 12.90
C ALA A 547 13.34 -20.92 12.78
N SER A 548 13.67 -21.36 11.55
CA SER A 548 14.66 -22.44 11.33
C SER A 548 16.08 -21.98 11.59
N ASP A 549 16.39 -20.73 11.24
CA ASP A 549 17.72 -20.13 11.50
C ASP A 549 17.92 -19.86 12.99
N ARG A 550 16.87 -19.48 13.73
CA ARG A 550 16.91 -19.35 15.21
C ARG A 550 17.13 -20.70 15.89
N ALA A 551 16.43 -21.74 15.44
CA ALA A 551 16.61 -23.09 16.00
C ALA A 551 18.02 -23.63 15.75
N GLU A 552 18.61 -23.39 14.59
CA GLU A 552 19.96 -23.83 14.23
C GLU A 552 21.02 -23.05 15.05
N ARG A 553 20.87 -21.72 15.20
CA ARG A 553 21.74 -20.90 16.08
C ARG A 553 21.65 -21.31 17.55
N MET A 554 20.45 -21.66 18.04
CA MET A 554 20.27 -22.14 19.40
C MET A 554 20.97 -23.50 19.61
N GLN A 555 20.92 -24.40 18.64
CA GLN A 555 21.66 -25.68 18.70
C GLN A 555 23.19 -25.46 18.71
N ASP A 556 23.66 -24.54 17.89
CA ASP A 556 25.10 -24.21 17.85
C ASP A 556 25.60 -23.57 19.15
N LEU A 557 24.78 -22.71 19.77
CA LEU A 557 25.11 -22.10 21.07
C LEU A 557 25.10 -23.13 22.19
N ARG A 558 24.14 -24.04 22.22
CA ARG A 558 24.04 -25.17 23.17
C ARG A 558 25.23 -26.14 23.04
N ALA A 559 25.69 -26.35 21.81
CA ALA A 559 26.87 -27.20 21.56
C ALA A 559 28.19 -26.56 22.04
N LYS A 560 28.24 -25.24 22.11
CA LYS A 560 29.43 -24.48 22.55
C LYS A 560 29.52 -24.33 24.07
N ASP A 561 28.37 -24.15 24.72
CA ASP A 561 28.34 -24.01 26.19
C ASP A 561 27.01 -24.58 26.76
N PRO A 562 27.07 -25.77 27.39
CA PRO A 562 25.90 -26.41 28.01
C PRO A 562 25.29 -25.63 29.20
N ALA A 563 26.03 -24.65 29.77
CA ALA A 563 25.53 -23.85 30.88
C ALA A 563 24.50 -22.77 30.41
N LEU A 564 24.45 -22.47 29.11
CA LEU A 564 23.55 -21.48 28.55
C LEU A 564 22.07 -21.87 28.70
N ASP A 565 21.72 -23.14 28.70
CA ASP A 565 20.34 -23.58 28.91
C ASP A 565 19.84 -23.25 30.33
N ALA A 566 20.66 -23.45 31.32
CA ALA A 566 20.32 -23.14 32.71
C ALA A 566 20.16 -21.62 32.95
N VAL A 567 20.94 -20.80 32.26
CA VAL A 567 20.86 -19.33 32.35
C VAL A 567 19.67 -18.80 31.58
N ALA A 568 19.38 -19.34 30.40
CA ALA A 568 18.21 -18.93 29.59
C ALA A 568 16.90 -19.26 30.29
N GLU A 569 16.81 -20.44 30.93
CA GLU A 569 15.64 -20.89 31.70
C GLU A 569 15.48 -20.10 33.00
N ALA A 570 16.59 -19.76 33.69
CA ALA A 570 16.57 -19.01 34.96
C ALA A 570 16.21 -17.52 34.78
N LEU A 571 16.46 -16.95 33.59
CA LEU A 571 16.28 -15.52 33.30
C LEU A 571 15.18 -15.24 32.26
N ASP A 572 14.47 -16.26 31.82
CA ASP A 572 13.39 -16.16 30.79
C ASP A 572 13.84 -15.37 29.53
N LEU A 573 15.05 -15.68 29.03
CA LEU A 573 15.69 -14.96 27.94
C LEU A 573 15.33 -15.55 26.59
N GLU A 574 14.79 -14.71 25.70
CA GLU A 574 14.62 -15.02 24.29
C GLU A 574 15.75 -14.40 23.45
N LEU A 575 16.21 -15.13 22.41
CA LEU A 575 17.16 -14.60 21.44
C LEU A 575 16.52 -13.46 20.64
N THR A 576 17.04 -12.26 20.81
CA THR A 576 16.77 -11.11 19.93
C THR A 576 17.87 -10.99 18.87
N ASP A 577 17.52 -10.51 17.65
CA ASP A 577 18.44 -10.29 16.53
C ASP A 577 19.51 -9.25 16.86
#